data_68e3562b6d8df6108f1af805b6b98736
#
_entry.id   68e3562b6d8df6108f1af805b6b98736
#
_cell.length_a   1.000
_cell.length_b   1.000
_cell.length_c   1.000
_cell.angle_alpha   90.00
_cell.angle_beta   90.00
_cell.angle_gamma   90.00
#
_symmetry.space_group_name_H-M   'P 1'
#
loop_
_entity.id
_entity.type
_entity.pdbx_description
1 polymer ?
#
loop_
_entity_poly.entity_id
_entity_poly.type
_entity_poly.pdbx_seq_one_letter_code
_entity_poly.pdbx_strand_id
1 'polypeptide(L)'
;MTFKFSNNGEGNLQSAIGTGDTSITLEAGDGATLPSIGAGEEFEANITEGSKSEWITVTARAGDQLTVTRDPVSPQSFSAGAYLMHSMSGTMLNSFLQKGDFRTVTTDPDGSLAADYFGEEVFQSTTGRWWKHTTGTTWQEMNYHA
;
A
#
# COMPACT_ATOMS: atom_id res chain seq x y z
N MET A 1 -8.34 -0.62 4.29
CA MET A 1 -7.53 0.31 3.52
C MET A 1 -7.15 -0.38 2.22
N THR A 2 -7.41 0.24 1.07
CA THR A 2 -7.20 -0.38 -0.25
C THR A 2 -6.31 0.54 -1.08
N PHE A 3 -5.17 0.02 -1.55
CA PHE A 3 -4.29 0.76 -2.45
C PHE A 3 -4.84 0.77 -3.87
N LYS A 4 -4.77 1.93 -4.52
CA LYS A 4 -5.13 2.14 -5.92
C LYS A 4 -3.91 2.44 -6.77
N PHE A 5 -3.93 1.99 -8.00
CA PHE A 5 -2.85 2.17 -8.95
C PHE A 5 -3.36 2.75 -10.25
N SER A 6 -2.53 3.55 -10.90
CA SER A 6 -2.71 3.99 -12.29
C SER A 6 -1.40 3.83 -13.05
N ASN A 7 -1.48 3.76 -14.36
CA ASN A 7 -0.29 3.75 -15.19
C ASN A 7 0.19 5.19 -15.41
N ASN A 8 1.48 5.44 -15.17
CA ASN A 8 2.13 6.72 -15.48
C ASN A 8 1.48 7.95 -14.82
N GLY A 9 1.02 7.81 -13.57
CA GLY A 9 0.49 8.94 -12.81
C GLY A 9 1.63 9.87 -12.41
N GLU A 10 1.62 11.11 -12.86
CA GLU A 10 2.65 12.10 -12.58
C GLU A 10 2.08 13.52 -12.58
N GLY A 11 2.82 14.45 -12.01
CA GLY A 11 2.47 15.87 -11.99
C GLY A 11 3.55 16.71 -11.34
N ASN A 12 3.33 18.03 -11.34
CA ASN A 12 4.22 18.97 -10.70
C ASN A 12 3.46 19.76 -9.62
N LEU A 13 4.17 20.16 -8.56
CA LEU A 13 3.59 21.01 -7.54
C LEU A 13 3.31 22.40 -8.10
N GLN A 14 2.08 22.88 -7.97
CA GLN A 14 1.70 24.26 -8.36
C GLN A 14 2.36 25.31 -7.46
N SER A 15 2.54 25.00 -6.17
CA SER A 15 3.13 25.89 -5.18
C SER A 15 4.07 25.14 -4.26
N ALA A 16 4.97 25.88 -3.61
CA ALA A 16 5.87 25.33 -2.61
C ALA A 16 5.10 24.74 -1.43
N ILE A 17 5.64 23.67 -0.84
CA ILE A 17 5.12 23.02 0.36
C ILE A 17 6.19 22.92 1.45
N GLY A 18 5.77 23.13 2.69
CA GLY A 18 6.59 22.92 3.88
C GLY A 18 6.49 21.48 4.41
N THR A 19 7.28 21.17 5.41
CA THR A 19 7.36 19.83 6.03
C THR A 19 6.07 19.41 6.74
N GLY A 20 5.22 20.35 7.15
CA GLY A 20 3.96 20.11 7.86
C GLY A 20 2.71 20.12 6.97
N ASP A 21 2.86 20.45 5.68
CA ASP A 21 1.71 20.59 4.79
C ASP A 21 1.13 19.23 4.41
N THR A 22 -0.15 19.06 4.68
CA THR A 22 -0.93 17.85 4.36
C THR A 22 -1.89 18.03 3.19
N SER A 23 -1.93 19.24 2.62
CA SER A 23 -2.67 19.56 1.38
C SER A 23 -1.69 20.04 0.33
N ILE A 24 -1.70 19.37 -0.82
CA ILE A 24 -0.81 19.64 -1.95
C ILE A 24 -1.67 19.95 -3.16
N THR A 25 -1.32 20.99 -3.91
CA THR A 25 -1.98 21.30 -5.19
C THR A 25 -1.00 21.07 -6.32
N LEU A 26 -1.41 20.31 -7.32
CA LEU A 26 -0.67 20.08 -8.55
C LEU A 26 -0.97 21.14 -9.60
N GLU A 27 -0.16 21.21 -10.63
CA GLU A 27 -0.46 22.01 -11.81
C GLU A 27 -1.78 21.56 -12.47
N ALA A 28 -2.42 22.49 -13.18
CA ALA A 28 -3.76 22.27 -13.72
C ALA A 28 -3.82 21.07 -14.67
N GLY A 29 -4.60 20.09 -14.32
CA GLY A 29 -4.82 18.86 -15.11
C GLY A 29 -3.95 17.68 -14.70
N ASP A 30 -2.89 17.88 -13.92
CA ASP A 30 -1.97 16.80 -13.52
C ASP A 30 -2.66 15.75 -12.63
N GLY A 31 -3.58 16.19 -11.78
CA GLY A 31 -4.36 15.29 -10.95
C GLY A 31 -5.14 14.23 -11.73
N ALA A 32 -5.51 14.50 -12.98
CA ALA A 32 -6.25 13.55 -13.82
C ALA A 32 -5.46 12.29 -14.18
N THR A 33 -4.12 12.34 -14.13
CA THR A 33 -3.22 11.21 -14.41
C THR A 33 -3.12 10.24 -13.24
N LEU A 34 -3.41 10.73 -12.02
CA LEU A 34 -3.30 9.99 -10.77
C LEU A 34 -4.51 9.08 -10.52
N PRO A 35 -4.38 8.04 -9.66
CA PRO A 35 -5.49 7.18 -9.31
C PRO A 35 -6.71 7.96 -8.79
N SER A 36 -7.91 7.56 -9.21
CA SER A 36 -9.15 8.01 -8.58
C SER A 36 -9.38 7.18 -7.33
N ILE A 37 -9.53 7.85 -6.18
CA ILE A 37 -9.71 7.21 -4.88
C ILE A 37 -10.99 7.68 -4.21
N GLY A 38 -11.66 6.74 -3.54
CA GLY A 38 -12.85 6.96 -2.72
C GLY A 38 -12.52 6.83 -1.23
N ALA A 39 -13.56 6.83 -0.40
CA ALA A 39 -13.40 6.66 1.05
C ALA A 39 -12.71 5.32 1.39
N GLY A 40 -11.65 5.36 2.20
CA GLY A 40 -10.87 4.19 2.60
C GLY A 40 -9.91 3.66 1.55
N GLU A 41 -9.76 4.37 0.42
CA GLU A 41 -8.77 4.08 -0.61
C GLU A 41 -7.62 5.08 -0.55
N GLU A 42 -6.45 4.68 -1.01
CA GLU A 42 -5.23 5.50 -1.00
C GLU A 42 -4.26 5.06 -2.09
N PHE A 43 -3.26 5.87 -2.36
CA PHE A 43 -2.11 5.49 -3.18
C PHE A 43 -0.83 6.15 -2.67
N GLU A 44 0.31 5.57 -3.01
CA GLU A 44 1.61 6.16 -2.73
C GLU A 44 2.10 7.00 -3.92
N ALA A 45 2.81 8.06 -3.60
CA ALA A 45 3.53 8.86 -4.57
C ALA A 45 4.88 9.30 -3.99
N ASN A 46 5.82 9.57 -4.87
CA ASN A 46 7.13 10.11 -4.52
C ASN A 46 7.24 11.53 -5.05
N ILE A 47 7.65 12.48 -4.20
CA ILE A 47 7.97 13.85 -4.59
C ILE A 47 9.47 13.98 -4.66
N THR A 48 9.99 14.57 -5.74
CA THR A 48 11.44 14.78 -5.95
C THR A 48 11.76 16.20 -6.39
N GLU A 49 12.87 16.72 -5.88
CA GLU A 49 13.45 18.01 -6.28
C GLU A 49 14.97 17.96 -6.10
N GLY A 50 15.72 17.88 -7.19
CA GLY A 50 17.17 17.73 -7.12
C GLY A 50 17.56 16.44 -6.40
N SER A 51 18.23 16.57 -5.25
CA SER A 51 18.62 15.42 -4.40
C SER A 51 17.60 15.08 -3.32
N LYS A 52 16.53 15.87 -3.18
CA LYS A 52 15.46 15.61 -2.21
C LYS A 52 14.46 14.60 -2.76
N SER A 53 13.99 13.74 -1.90
CA SER A 53 12.95 12.75 -2.23
C SER A 53 12.13 12.44 -0.98
N GLU A 54 10.81 12.34 -1.12
CA GLU A 54 9.92 11.96 -0.04
C GLU A 54 8.79 11.09 -0.57
N TRP A 55 8.52 9.99 0.12
CA TRP A 55 7.33 9.17 -0.09
C TRP A 55 6.16 9.72 0.71
N ILE A 56 5.04 9.89 0.05
CA ILE A 56 3.79 10.35 0.65
C ILE A 56 2.67 9.36 0.36
N THR A 57 1.69 9.29 1.26
CA THR A 57 0.45 8.55 1.03
C THR A 57 -0.66 9.55 0.74
N VAL A 58 -1.29 9.44 -0.43
CA VAL A 58 -2.44 10.25 -0.81
C VAL A 58 -3.70 9.56 -0.33
N THR A 59 -4.45 10.21 0.56
CA THR A 59 -5.66 9.68 1.21
C THR A 59 -6.96 10.26 0.67
N ALA A 60 -6.88 11.39 -0.05
CA ALA A 60 -8.00 11.97 -0.79
C ALA A 60 -7.50 12.79 -1.99
N ARG A 61 -8.31 12.84 -3.04
CA ARG A 61 -8.04 13.64 -4.24
C ARG A 61 -9.31 14.32 -4.73
N ALA A 62 -9.22 15.63 -4.98
CA ALA A 62 -10.28 16.44 -5.59
C ALA A 62 -9.70 17.25 -6.75
N GLY A 63 -9.79 16.74 -7.97
CA GLY A 63 -9.11 17.35 -9.13
C GLY A 63 -7.59 17.30 -8.94
N ASP A 64 -6.96 18.46 -8.93
CA ASP A 64 -5.52 18.65 -8.75
C ASP A 64 -5.12 18.81 -7.27
N GLN A 65 -6.09 18.88 -6.35
CA GLN A 65 -5.81 18.96 -4.91
C GLN A 65 -5.72 17.56 -4.30
N LEU A 66 -4.64 17.31 -3.55
CA LEU A 66 -4.35 16.07 -2.86
C LEU A 66 -4.35 16.32 -1.35
N THR A 67 -4.98 15.42 -0.59
CA THR A 67 -4.78 15.31 0.86
C THR A 67 -3.79 14.18 1.11
N VAL A 68 -2.73 14.46 1.86
CA VAL A 68 -1.62 13.53 2.00
C VAL A 68 -1.21 13.30 3.46
N THR A 69 -0.68 12.12 3.71
CA THR A 69 0.12 11.82 4.89
C THR A 69 1.59 11.90 4.48
N ARG A 70 2.35 12.72 5.21
CA ARG A 70 3.79 12.94 4.97
C ARG A 70 4.63 11.88 5.66
N ASP A 71 5.88 11.72 5.22
CA ASP A 71 6.85 10.86 5.91
C ASP A 71 6.98 11.29 7.38
N PRO A 72 6.68 10.41 8.35
CA PRO A 72 6.70 10.79 9.77
C PRO A 72 8.12 10.98 10.34
N VAL A 73 9.14 10.53 9.64
CA VAL A 73 10.54 10.55 10.12
C VAL A 73 11.33 11.69 9.48
N SER A 74 11.14 11.90 8.18
CA SER A 74 11.98 12.83 7.41
C SER A 74 11.19 13.60 6.33
N PRO A 75 10.16 14.38 6.75
CA PRO A 75 9.42 15.19 5.78
C PRO A 75 10.31 16.28 5.20
N GLN A 76 10.17 16.54 3.90
CA GLN A 76 10.96 17.53 3.18
C GLN A 76 10.11 18.73 2.77
N SER A 77 10.72 19.90 2.60
CA SER A 77 10.08 21.03 1.90
C SER A 77 10.48 21.03 0.44
N PHE A 78 9.50 21.33 -0.42
CA PHE A 78 9.67 21.33 -1.88
C PHE A 78 9.22 22.68 -2.45
N SER A 79 9.87 23.10 -3.52
CA SER A 79 9.50 24.32 -4.27
C SER A 79 8.33 24.03 -5.22
N ALA A 80 7.71 25.11 -5.73
CA ALA A 80 6.83 25.00 -6.88
C ALA A 80 7.58 24.36 -8.06
N GLY A 81 6.90 23.50 -8.82
CA GLY A 81 7.48 22.74 -9.92
C GLY A 81 8.20 21.45 -9.50
N ALA A 82 8.28 21.12 -8.21
CA ALA A 82 8.80 19.80 -7.77
C ALA A 82 7.95 18.69 -8.38
N TYR A 83 8.60 17.63 -8.83
CA TYR A 83 7.97 16.54 -9.56
C TYR A 83 7.36 15.50 -8.61
N LEU A 84 6.12 15.13 -8.87
CA LEU A 84 5.40 14.08 -8.17
C LEU A 84 5.14 12.92 -9.13
N MET A 85 5.46 11.71 -8.69
CA MET A 85 5.22 10.48 -9.45
C MET A 85 4.47 9.46 -8.59
N HIS A 86 3.35 8.93 -9.11
CA HIS A 86 2.70 7.76 -8.52
C HIS A 86 3.58 6.53 -8.72
N SER A 87 3.97 5.90 -7.63
CA SER A 87 4.83 4.74 -7.63
C SER A 87 4.61 3.92 -6.36
N MET A 88 5.14 2.72 -6.32
CA MET A 88 5.14 1.88 -5.11
C MET A 88 6.48 2.00 -4.40
N SER A 89 6.44 2.27 -3.10
CA SER A 89 7.65 2.22 -2.27
C SER A 89 8.14 0.78 -2.08
N GLY A 90 9.42 0.63 -1.73
CA GLY A 90 9.96 -0.67 -1.32
C GLY A 90 9.21 -1.25 -0.12
N THR A 91 8.77 -0.40 0.81
CA THR A 91 7.96 -0.81 1.97
C THR A 91 6.62 -1.39 1.53
N MET A 92 5.93 -0.73 0.59
CA MET A 92 4.68 -1.25 0.05
C MET A 92 4.89 -2.56 -0.71
N LEU A 93 5.90 -2.64 -1.58
CA LEU A 93 6.21 -3.88 -2.31
C LEU A 93 6.50 -5.05 -1.37
N ASN A 94 7.20 -4.79 -0.26
CA ASN A 94 7.49 -5.80 0.75
C ASN A 94 6.25 -6.19 1.59
N SER A 95 5.19 -5.39 1.58
CA SER A 95 3.92 -5.72 2.25
C SER A 95 3.04 -6.66 1.44
N PHE A 96 3.27 -6.80 0.14
CA PHE A 96 2.59 -7.82 -0.66
C PHE A 96 3.17 -9.20 -0.37
N LEU A 97 2.33 -10.23 -0.44
CA LEU A 97 2.77 -11.61 -0.31
C LEU A 97 3.86 -11.91 -1.35
N GLN A 98 5.06 -12.18 -0.87
CA GLN A 98 6.17 -12.61 -1.70
C GLN A 98 6.06 -14.10 -1.95
N LYS A 99 6.62 -14.57 -3.08
CA LYS A 99 6.68 -16.02 -3.34
C LYS A 99 7.46 -16.70 -2.21
N GLY A 100 6.76 -17.50 -1.39
CA GLY A 100 7.31 -18.16 -0.21
C GLY A 100 6.85 -17.60 1.13
N ASP A 101 6.08 -16.49 1.15
CA ASP A 101 5.54 -15.87 2.36
C ASP A 101 4.28 -16.59 2.90
N PHE A 102 4.01 -17.80 2.41
CA PHE A 102 2.97 -18.61 3.02
C PHE A 102 3.42 -19.04 4.40
N ARG A 103 2.58 -18.75 5.39
CA ARG A 103 2.80 -19.19 6.74
C ARG A 103 2.91 -20.72 6.76
N THR A 104 4.03 -21.21 7.27
CA THR A 104 4.29 -22.64 7.39
C THR A 104 4.13 -23.06 8.85
N VAL A 105 3.40 -24.15 9.08
CA VAL A 105 3.21 -24.73 10.42
C VAL A 105 3.70 -26.16 10.43
N THR A 106 4.13 -26.65 11.60
CA THR A 106 4.60 -28.03 11.78
C THR A 106 3.54 -28.92 12.42
N THR A 107 2.53 -28.31 13.04
CA THR A 107 1.43 -29.01 13.71
C THR A 107 0.11 -28.70 13.03
N ASP A 108 -0.92 -29.50 13.33
CA ASP A 108 -2.28 -29.24 12.89
C ASP A 108 -2.74 -27.85 13.40
N PRO A 109 -3.17 -26.95 12.53
CA PRO A 109 -3.61 -25.61 12.94
C PRO A 109 -5.01 -25.61 13.58
N ASP A 110 -5.84 -26.63 13.34
CA ASP A 110 -7.22 -26.64 13.81
C ASP A 110 -7.30 -26.65 15.36
N GLY A 111 -8.09 -25.74 15.88
CA GLY A 111 -8.29 -25.57 17.31
C GLY A 111 -7.13 -24.92 18.10
N SER A 112 -5.97 -24.71 17.48
CA SER A 112 -4.77 -24.23 18.20
C SER A 112 -4.16 -22.96 17.63
N LEU A 113 -4.28 -22.72 16.35
CA LEU A 113 -3.66 -21.57 15.67
C LEU A 113 -4.67 -20.45 15.48
N ALA A 114 -4.36 -19.26 16.01
CA ALA A 114 -5.10 -18.05 15.64
C ALA A 114 -4.68 -17.61 14.24
N ALA A 115 -5.67 -17.31 13.38
CA ALA A 115 -5.42 -16.71 12.09
C ALA A 115 -5.20 -15.20 12.22
N ASP A 116 -4.37 -14.65 11.36
CA ASP A 116 -4.15 -13.21 11.29
C ASP A 116 -5.31 -12.49 10.58
N TYR A 117 -6.00 -13.20 9.67
CA TYR A 117 -7.19 -12.69 8.98
C TYR A 117 -8.11 -13.83 8.51
N PHE A 118 -9.36 -13.49 8.22
CA PHE A 118 -10.33 -14.45 7.68
C PHE A 118 -9.89 -14.94 6.29
N GLY A 119 -9.88 -16.27 6.12
CA GLY A 119 -9.47 -16.91 4.86
C GLY A 119 -7.96 -17.08 4.70
N GLU A 120 -7.16 -16.82 5.76
CA GLU A 120 -5.74 -17.14 5.76
C GLU A 120 -5.51 -18.61 5.37
N GLU A 121 -4.47 -18.84 4.57
CA GLU A 121 -4.04 -20.18 4.17
C GLU A 121 -2.67 -20.47 4.77
N VAL A 122 -2.50 -21.68 5.32
CA VAL A 122 -1.24 -22.14 5.87
C VAL A 122 -0.85 -23.50 5.30
N PHE A 123 0.44 -23.74 5.18
CA PHE A 123 0.99 -25.02 4.74
C PHE A 123 1.57 -25.79 5.93
N GLN A 124 1.06 -27.01 6.18
CA GLN A 124 1.61 -27.91 7.19
C GLN A 124 2.75 -28.71 6.60
N SER A 125 3.98 -28.35 6.92
CA SER A 125 5.19 -28.93 6.31
C SER A 125 5.43 -30.40 6.67
N THR A 126 4.94 -30.85 7.82
CA THR A 126 5.09 -32.23 8.27
C THR A 126 4.20 -33.24 7.54
N THR A 127 3.04 -32.79 7.05
CA THR A 127 2.05 -33.64 6.38
C THR A 127 1.86 -33.31 4.91
N GLY A 128 2.38 -32.15 4.46
CA GLY A 128 2.16 -31.66 3.10
C GLY A 128 0.74 -31.13 2.84
N ARG A 129 0.01 -30.79 3.89
CA ARG A 129 -1.40 -30.36 3.80
C ARG A 129 -1.52 -28.85 3.79
N TRP A 130 -2.53 -28.37 3.08
CA TRP A 130 -2.95 -26.98 3.10
C TRP A 130 -4.22 -26.83 3.93
N TRP A 131 -4.28 -25.76 4.71
CA TRP A 131 -5.39 -25.42 5.57
C TRP A 131 -5.86 -24.00 5.30
N LYS A 132 -7.17 -23.78 5.38
CA LYS A 132 -7.80 -22.48 5.24
C LYS A 132 -8.57 -22.13 6.49
N HIS A 133 -8.34 -20.93 7.01
CA HIS A 133 -9.07 -20.39 8.16
C HIS A 133 -10.53 -20.11 7.82
N THR A 134 -11.44 -20.57 8.66
CA THR A 134 -12.88 -20.39 8.48
C THR A 134 -13.51 -19.49 9.53
N THR A 135 -13.17 -19.64 10.81
CA THR A 135 -13.67 -18.79 11.90
C THR A 135 -12.93 -19.08 13.21
N GLY A 136 -12.62 -18.02 13.99
CA GLY A 136 -11.94 -18.17 15.28
C GLY A 136 -10.60 -18.90 15.18
N THR A 137 -10.49 -20.08 15.76
CA THR A 137 -9.33 -20.99 15.63
C THR A 137 -9.65 -22.20 14.76
N THR A 138 -10.74 -22.17 13.99
CA THR A 138 -11.17 -23.28 13.15
C THR A 138 -10.55 -23.18 11.77
N TRP A 139 -9.90 -24.26 11.37
CA TRP A 139 -9.25 -24.43 10.08
C TRP A 139 -9.84 -25.59 9.33
N GLN A 140 -9.95 -25.49 8.03
CA GLN A 140 -10.42 -26.54 7.16
C GLN A 140 -9.29 -27.01 6.25
N GLU A 141 -9.02 -28.31 6.23
CA GLU A 141 -8.09 -28.90 5.28
C GLU A 141 -8.59 -28.72 3.85
N MET A 142 -7.75 -28.18 2.99
CA MET A 142 -8.04 -28.05 1.57
C MET A 142 -7.63 -29.33 0.84
N ASN A 143 -8.62 -30.12 0.42
CA ASN A 143 -8.39 -31.29 -0.40
C ASN A 143 -8.23 -30.88 -1.86
N TYR A 144 -7.00 -30.78 -2.34
CA TYR A 144 -6.74 -30.72 -3.76
C TYR A 144 -6.87 -32.17 -4.31
N HIS A 145 -8.03 -32.51 -4.86
CA HIS A 145 -8.15 -33.72 -5.63
C HIS A 145 -7.33 -33.55 -6.91
N ALA A 146 -6.30 -34.39 -7.05
CA ALA A 146 -5.54 -34.54 -8.29
C ALA A 146 -6.40 -35.15 -9.38
#